data_b68e32c4eebf18f1a26146711d5675f3
#
_entry.id   b68e32c4eebf18f1a26146711d5675f3
#
_cell.length_a   1.000
_cell.length_b   1.000
_cell.length_c   1.000
_cell.angle_alpha   90.00
_cell.angle_beta   90.00
_cell.angle_gamma   90.00
#
_symmetry.space_group_name_H-M   'P 1'
#
loop_
_entity.id
_entity.type
_entity.pdbx_description
1 polymer ?
#
loop_
_entity_poly.entity_id
_entity_poly.type
_entity_poly.pdbx_seq_one_letter_code
_entity_poly.pdbx_strand_id
1 'polypeptide(L)'
;MGTLIRCTLSSCVAAAMLAGCGGLRQGQDDTQPPIGTQVRALTATGHGKITHVVFIIQEQRSFDNLLCGYAGADAAKCSPRSQGIPLEANCRLSDTFQDFERARKSGDFSHEKADCAGYTRPEYRTVPPGETKPYRAIAASYVIGDQMFSSTGNPTFESHQYDIAAQADDAVDQPFGKTPPDGCVYRAKVRQFGGPPQPACETYKTLANELDAAGLTWAYYAVGRSAPTWDAFGWIQGYSAGTHPPTQFLTDIANGHLSAVTWVTPELLDSDLSGSRSATGPAWVASLVNAVGESQFWNSTAIFITWSGFGGWADHVPPPFLDYDGLGFRVPLLVISPYAKQNYVSHVHYETASVLRFAEDLYGLDPLATADKRANSPAVDCFNFSQQPRPFVPIETPKGPKFFMHQRSH
;
A
#
# COMPACT_ATOMS: atom_id res chain seq x y z
N MET A 1 -37.84 -17.18 66.05
CA MET A 1 -37.08 -18.28 66.69
C MET A 1 -35.92 -18.55 65.74
N GLY A 2 -34.82 -18.05 65.94
CA GLY A 2 -33.65 -18.43 66.69
C GLY A 2 -32.74 -19.16 65.72
N THR A 3 -31.53 -18.99 65.53
CA THR A 3 -30.46 -18.31 66.26
C THR A 3 -29.22 -18.22 65.32
N LEU A 4 -28.46 -17.13 65.38
CA LEU A 4 -27.12 -16.94 64.87
C LEU A 4 -26.12 -17.98 65.47
N ILE A 5 -25.08 -18.32 64.70
CA ILE A 5 -23.72 -18.50 65.29
C ILE A 5 -22.66 -18.21 64.19
N ARG A 6 -21.75 -17.33 64.54
CA ARG A 6 -20.43 -17.04 63.91
C ARG A 6 -19.35 -17.98 64.40
N CYS A 7 -18.31 -18.23 63.59
CA CYS A 7 -16.89 -18.42 64.02
C CYS A 7 -16.04 -18.54 62.72
N THR A 8 -15.17 -17.66 62.37
CA THR A 8 -13.79 -17.22 62.66
C THR A 8 -12.70 -18.23 62.38
N LEU A 9 -11.82 -17.82 61.45
CA LEU A 9 -10.35 -17.96 61.34
C LEU A 9 -9.67 -19.33 61.57
N SER A 10 -8.83 -19.75 60.61
CA SER A 10 -7.35 -19.72 60.76
C SER A 10 -6.63 -20.38 59.60
N SER A 11 -5.53 -19.76 59.24
CA SER A 11 -4.46 -20.15 58.30
C SER A 11 -3.82 -21.49 58.61
N CYS A 12 -3.33 -22.18 57.56
CA CYS A 12 -2.06 -22.92 57.63
C CYS A 12 -1.49 -23.19 56.23
N VAL A 13 -0.25 -22.81 56.10
CA VAL A 13 0.70 -23.08 54.99
C VAL A 13 1.18 -24.53 55.07
N ALA A 14 1.26 -25.19 53.93
CA ALA A 14 2.17 -26.34 53.80
C ALA A 14 2.63 -26.47 52.33
N ALA A 15 3.93 -26.31 52.14
CA ALA A 15 4.65 -26.63 50.92
C ALA A 15 4.87 -28.13 50.80
N ALA A 16 4.73 -28.66 49.59
CA ALA A 16 5.30 -29.98 49.24
C ALA A 16 5.89 -29.91 47.84
N MET A 17 7.21 -30.04 47.77
CA MET A 17 7.96 -30.31 46.54
C MET A 17 7.78 -31.78 46.16
N LEU A 18 7.56 -32.04 44.88
CA LEU A 18 7.86 -33.30 44.24
C LEU A 18 8.47 -33.07 42.87
N ALA A 19 9.72 -33.48 42.74
CA ALA A 19 10.47 -33.52 41.49
C ALA A 19 9.98 -34.67 40.61
N GLY A 20 9.82 -34.41 39.33
CA GLY A 20 9.57 -35.41 38.30
C GLY A 20 10.23 -35.00 36.99
N CYS A 21 11.34 -35.65 36.63
CA CYS A 21 12.02 -35.53 35.33
C CYS A 21 11.15 -36.03 34.21
N GLY A 22 11.09 -35.26 33.11
CA GLY A 22 10.47 -35.72 31.87
C GLY A 22 10.67 -34.72 30.71
N GLY A 23 11.69 -34.99 29.89
CA GLY A 23 11.71 -34.73 28.46
C GLY A 23 11.63 -33.29 27.97
N LEU A 24 12.77 -32.64 27.73
CA LEU A 24 12.93 -31.46 26.92
C LEU A 24 12.47 -31.73 25.46
N ARG A 25 11.33 -31.17 25.05
CA ARG A 25 11.11 -30.75 23.67
C ARG A 25 11.32 -29.26 23.63
N GLN A 26 12.37 -28.84 22.94
CA GLN A 26 12.55 -27.44 22.51
C GLN A 26 11.39 -27.11 21.59
N GLY A 27 10.36 -26.46 22.12
CA GLY A 27 9.46 -25.62 21.35
C GLY A 27 10.22 -24.35 21.04
N GLN A 28 10.41 -24.01 19.77
CA GLN A 28 10.78 -22.69 19.34
C GLN A 28 9.72 -21.73 19.86
N ASP A 29 10.16 -20.85 20.73
CA ASP A 29 9.35 -19.76 21.26
C ASP A 29 9.34 -18.66 20.21
N ASP A 30 8.41 -18.74 19.25
CA ASP A 30 8.06 -17.66 18.33
C ASP A 30 7.21 -16.61 19.07
N THR A 31 7.77 -16.05 20.14
CA THR A 31 7.24 -14.82 20.72
C THR A 31 7.78 -13.63 19.93
N GLN A 32 7.26 -13.44 18.72
CA GLN A 32 7.29 -12.14 18.11
C GLN A 32 6.49 -11.20 19.03
N PRO A 33 7.05 -10.06 19.45
CA PRO A 33 6.33 -9.14 20.32
C PRO A 33 5.04 -8.67 19.63
N PRO A 34 3.94 -8.49 20.37
CA PRO A 34 2.70 -8.03 19.76
C PRO A 34 2.94 -6.71 19.04
N ILE A 35 2.46 -6.64 17.79
CA ILE A 35 2.48 -5.48 16.89
C ILE A 35 1.58 -4.38 17.52
N GLY A 36 2.01 -3.76 18.61
CA GLY A 36 1.13 -2.82 19.30
C GLY A 36 1.71 -2.05 20.46
N THR A 37 2.97 -2.24 20.77
CA THR A 37 3.60 -1.52 21.90
C THR A 37 4.94 -0.92 21.49
N GLN A 38 4.95 -0.07 20.48
CA GLN A 38 6.07 0.86 20.32
C GLN A 38 5.65 2.22 20.85
N VAL A 39 6.25 2.58 21.95
CA VAL A 39 6.19 3.91 22.54
C VAL A 39 6.51 4.93 21.45
N ARG A 40 5.58 5.84 21.20
CA ARG A 40 5.76 7.01 20.33
C ARG A 40 7.03 7.76 20.75
N ALA A 41 8.13 7.53 20.07
CA ALA A 41 9.28 8.42 20.16
C ALA A 41 9.02 9.57 19.19
N LEU A 42 8.47 10.66 19.67
CA LEU A 42 8.19 11.92 18.94
C LEU A 42 9.39 12.47 18.13
N THR A 43 10.58 11.95 18.34
CA THR A 43 11.82 12.33 17.63
C THR A 43 12.06 11.57 16.32
N ALA A 44 11.30 10.53 16.03
CA ALA A 44 11.51 9.69 14.84
C ALA A 44 10.58 10.03 13.65
N THR A 45 9.65 10.98 13.82
CA THR A 45 8.56 11.19 12.85
C THR A 45 8.91 12.13 11.69
N GLY A 46 10.09 12.74 11.65
CA GLY A 46 10.42 13.75 10.64
C GLY A 46 9.73 15.09 10.83
N HIS A 47 9.07 15.31 12.00
CA HIS A 47 8.42 16.56 12.35
C HIS A 47 9.40 17.75 12.24
N GLY A 48 8.97 18.81 11.57
CA GLY A 48 9.80 20.00 11.29
C GLY A 48 10.80 19.83 10.14
N LYS A 49 10.92 18.64 9.53
CA LYS A 49 11.74 18.39 8.34
C LYS A 49 10.92 18.05 7.11
N ILE A 50 9.90 17.21 7.28
CA ILE A 50 8.95 16.88 6.23
C ILE A 50 7.71 17.74 6.44
N THR A 51 7.25 18.38 5.37
CA THR A 51 6.01 19.16 5.29
C THR A 51 5.15 18.77 4.10
N HIS A 52 5.63 17.85 3.27
CA HIS A 52 4.89 17.32 2.13
C HIS A 52 5.04 15.80 2.08
N VAL A 53 3.93 15.10 1.96
CA VAL A 53 3.87 13.66 1.77
C VAL A 53 3.17 13.38 0.44
N VAL A 54 3.81 12.62 -0.43
CA VAL A 54 3.27 12.24 -1.74
C VAL A 54 3.12 10.73 -1.80
N PHE A 55 1.90 10.26 -2.00
CA PHE A 55 1.56 8.86 -2.23
C PHE A 55 1.40 8.62 -3.73
N ILE A 56 2.28 7.86 -4.33
CA ILE A 56 2.15 7.41 -5.72
C ILE A 56 1.68 5.97 -5.68
N ILE A 57 0.46 5.73 -6.17
CA ILE A 57 -0.19 4.43 -6.11
C ILE A 57 -0.24 3.89 -7.52
N GLN A 58 0.54 2.85 -7.80
CA GLN A 58 0.51 2.11 -9.04
C GLN A 58 -0.49 0.94 -9.00
N GLU A 59 -0.73 0.29 -10.12
CA GLU A 59 -1.77 -0.72 -10.25
C GLU A 59 -1.20 -2.14 -10.30
N GLN A 60 -1.65 -2.94 -9.37
CA GLN A 60 -1.78 -4.39 -9.39
C GLN A 60 -0.56 -5.18 -9.89
N ARG A 61 0.55 -5.16 -9.12
CA ARG A 61 1.70 -6.05 -9.32
C ARG A 61 2.26 -6.54 -8.00
N SER A 62 2.59 -7.83 -7.91
CA SER A 62 3.30 -8.35 -6.76
C SER A 62 4.77 -7.90 -6.74
N PHE A 63 5.39 -7.99 -5.56
CA PHE A 63 6.82 -7.69 -5.39
C PHE A 63 7.68 -8.56 -6.31
N ASP A 64 7.46 -9.86 -6.33
CA ASP A 64 8.23 -10.80 -7.14
C ASP A 64 8.05 -10.57 -8.64
N ASN A 65 6.86 -10.17 -9.08
CA ASN A 65 6.60 -9.93 -10.49
C ASN A 65 7.46 -8.78 -11.04
N LEU A 66 7.61 -7.67 -10.28
CA LEU A 66 8.33 -6.47 -10.73
C LEU A 66 9.81 -6.46 -10.34
N LEU A 67 10.13 -6.93 -9.13
CA LEU A 67 11.44 -6.74 -8.51
C LEU A 67 12.19 -8.06 -8.27
N CYS A 68 11.83 -9.10 -9.03
CA CYS A 68 12.54 -10.37 -9.00
C CYS A 68 14.06 -10.17 -9.02
N GLY A 69 14.80 -10.96 -8.26
CA GLY A 69 16.25 -10.94 -8.20
C GLY A 69 16.87 -9.61 -7.74
N TYR A 70 16.11 -8.74 -7.06
CA TYR A 70 16.67 -7.52 -6.48
C TYR A 70 17.64 -7.88 -5.35
N ALA A 71 18.88 -7.40 -5.46
CA ALA A 71 19.94 -7.75 -4.52
C ALA A 71 19.65 -7.23 -3.11
N GLY A 72 19.78 -8.10 -2.12
CA GLY A 72 19.54 -7.75 -0.71
C GLY A 72 18.09 -7.84 -0.25
N ALA A 73 17.13 -7.93 -1.17
CA ALA A 73 15.73 -8.14 -0.85
C ALA A 73 15.38 -9.63 -0.85
N ASP A 74 14.34 -9.98 -0.10
CA ASP A 74 13.67 -11.28 -0.18
C ASP A 74 12.83 -11.33 -1.46
N ALA A 75 13.49 -11.60 -2.59
CA ALA A 75 12.94 -11.58 -3.92
C ALA A 75 13.08 -12.93 -4.62
N ALA A 76 12.01 -13.39 -5.27
CA ALA A 76 12.09 -14.59 -6.10
C ALA A 76 13.10 -14.42 -7.27
N LYS A 77 13.58 -15.54 -7.79
CA LYS A 77 14.41 -15.52 -9.00
C LYS A 77 13.62 -15.04 -10.19
N CYS A 78 14.23 -14.20 -11.02
CA CYS A 78 13.60 -13.79 -12.27
C CYS A 78 13.35 -14.98 -13.20
N SER A 79 12.25 -14.93 -13.93
CA SER A 79 12.00 -15.84 -15.06
C SER A 79 13.13 -15.78 -16.07
N PRO A 80 13.50 -16.89 -16.71
CA PRO A 80 14.43 -16.84 -17.85
C PRO A 80 13.95 -15.80 -18.88
N ARG A 81 14.87 -15.10 -19.54
CA ARG A 81 14.52 -14.00 -20.46
C ARG A 81 13.49 -14.39 -21.53
N SER A 82 13.53 -15.63 -22.01
CA SER A 82 12.57 -16.18 -22.98
C SER A 82 11.20 -16.51 -22.38
N GLN A 83 11.08 -16.44 -21.07
CA GLN A 83 9.85 -16.76 -20.33
C GLN A 83 9.34 -15.58 -19.48
N GLY A 84 10.00 -14.43 -19.53
CA GLY A 84 9.52 -13.21 -18.91
C GLY A 84 8.21 -12.75 -19.55
N ILE A 85 7.45 -11.93 -18.83
CA ILE A 85 6.24 -11.30 -19.33
C ILE A 85 6.43 -9.78 -19.34
N PRO A 86 6.48 -9.12 -20.52
CA PRO A 86 6.65 -7.68 -20.58
C PRO A 86 5.45 -6.93 -19.99
N LEU A 87 5.67 -5.70 -19.52
CA LEU A 87 4.61 -4.85 -18.98
C LEU A 87 3.49 -4.62 -20.00
N GLU A 88 3.84 -4.45 -21.28
CA GLU A 88 2.90 -4.22 -22.38
C GLU A 88 2.14 -5.50 -22.85
N ALA A 89 2.40 -6.65 -22.23
CA ALA A 89 1.73 -7.89 -22.60
C ALA A 89 0.21 -7.73 -22.47
N ASN A 90 -0.51 -8.18 -23.50
CA ASN A 90 -1.96 -8.31 -23.41
C ASN A 90 -2.30 -9.55 -22.57
N CYS A 91 -2.17 -9.41 -21.26
CA CYS A 91 -2.36 -10.47 -20.30
C CYS A 91 -3.16 -9.94 -19.11
N ARG A 92 -4.39 -10.42 -18.94
CA ARG A 92 -5.20 -10.11 -17.76
C ARG A 92 -5.27 -11.31 -16.85
N LEU A 93 -4.92 -11.10 -15.61
CA LEU A 93 -5.12 -12.07 -14.54
C LEU A 93 -6.37 -11.71 -13.75
N SER A 94 -7.01 -12.70 -13.17
CA SER A 94 -8.08 -12.49 -12.21
C SER A 94 -7.47 -12.31 -10.82
N ASP A 95 -7.99 -11.36 -10.07
CA ASP A 95 -7.53 -11.00 -8.73
C ASP A 95 -8.69 -10.82 -7.76
N THR A 96 -9.80 -11.52 -7.99
CA THR A 96 -10.96 -11.51 -7.10
C THR A 96 -10.57 -11.97 -5.70
N PHE A 97 -11.39 -11.61 -4.70
CA PHE A 97 -11.20 -12.10 -3.33
C PHE A 97 -11.16 -13.64 -3.25
N GLN A 98 -11.94 -14.33 -4.10
CA GLN A 98 -11.89 -15.79 -4.18
C GLN A 98 -10.53 -16.29 -4.71
N ASP A 99 -9.94 -15.61 -5.68
CA ASP A 99 -8.60 -15.95 -6.20
C ASP A 99 -7.53 -15.73 -5.16
N PHE A 100 -7.59 -14.61 -4.43
CA PHE A 100 -6.72 -14.33 -3.30
C PHE A 100 -6.82 -15.44 -2.23
N GLU A 101 -8.02 -15.78 -1.79
CA GLU A 101 -8.25 -16.81 -0.77
C GLU A 101 -7.73 -18.19 -1.19
N ARG A 102 -7.87 -18.54 -2.49
CA ARG A 102 -7.30 -19.77 -3.03
C ARG A 102 -5.76 -19.72 -2.98
N ALA A 103 -5.17 -18.67 -3.52
CA ALA A 103 -3.71 -18.51 -3.54
C ALA A 103 -3.12 -18.51 -2.12
N ARG A 104 -3.74 -17.79 -1.19
CA ARG A 104 -3.32 -17.73 0.22
C ARG A 104 -3.38 -19.08 0.91
N LYS A 105 -4.46 -19.85 0.71
CA LYS A 105 -4.69 -21.15 1.38
C LYS A 105 -3.87 -22.29 0.79
N SER A 106 -3.61 -22.28 -0.51
CA SER A 106 -2.99 -23.41 -1.22
C SER A 106 -1.65 -23.09 -1.86
N GLY A 107 -1.24 -21.82 -1.94
CA GLY A 107 -0.10 -21.38 -2.75
C GLY A 107 -0.34 -21.49 -4.26
N ASP A 108 -1.59 -21.72 -4.69
CA ASP A 108 -1.95 -21.87 -6.10
C ASP A 108 -2.49 -20.55 -6.67
N PHE A 109 -1.69 -19.91 -7.52
CA PHE A 109 -2.04 -18.71 -8.25
C PHE A 109 -2.63 -18.98 -9.62
N SER A 110 -2.87 -20.23 -10.00
CA SER A 110 -3.46 -20.54 -11.30
C SER A 110 -4.88 -19.97 -11.39
N HIS A 111 -5.18 -19.34 -12.51
CA HIS A 111 -6.47 -18.69 -12.76
C HIS A 111 -7.22 -19.40 -13.89
N GLU A 112 -8.47 -19.73 -13.65
CA GLU A 112 -9.36 -20.29 -14.69
C GLU A 112 -9.65 -19.29 -15.82
N LYS A 113 -9.47 -17.98 -15.55
CA LYS A 113 -9.83 -16.88 -16.44
C LYS A 113 -8.66 -15.97 -16.81
N ALA A 114 -7.44 -16.49 -16.88
CA ALA A 114 -6.33 -15.71 -17.42
C ALA A 114 -6.51 -15.51 -18.94
N ASP A 115 -6.73 -14.27 -19.38
CA ASP A 115 -6.69 -13.90 -20.80
C ASP A 115 -5.26 -13.46 -21.17
N CYS A 116 -4.41 -14.45 -21.42
CA CYS A 116 -2.97 -14.26 -21.66
C CYS A 116 -2.51 -15.12 -22.84
N ALA A 117 -2.97 -14.78 -24.02
CA ALA A 117 -2.63 -15.53 -25.22
C ALA A 117 -1.09 -15.65 -25.42
N GLY A 118 -0.62 -16.89 -25.61
CA GLY A 118 0.80 -17.18 -25.83
C GLY A 118 1.65 -17.39 -24.56
N TYR A 119 1.07 -17.26 -23.37
CA TYR A 119 1.77 -17.51 -22.11
C TYR A 119 1.18 -18.74 -21.38
N THR A 120 2.04 -19.67 -21.00
CA THR A 120 1.68 -20.77 -20.10
C THR A 120 2.02 -20.36 -18.67
N ARG A 121 1.06 -20.51 -17.74
CA ARG A 121 1.19 -20.11 -16.33
C ARG A 121 1.71 -18.68 -16.20
N PRO A 122 1.03 -17.68 -16.79
CA PRO A 122 1.47 -16.29 -16.80
C PRO A 122 1.65 -15.72 -15.40
N GLU A 123 0.83 -16.14 -14.44
CA GLU A 123 0.79 -15.69 -13.06
C GLU A 123 2.13 -15.85 -12.32
N TYR A 124 2.93 -16.85 -12.70
CA TYR A 124 4.26 -17.11 -12.10
C TYR A 124 5.41 -16.44 -12.86
N ARG A 125 5.12 -15.64 -13.87
CA ARG A 125 6.16 -14.99 -14.67
C ARG A 125 6.50 -13.62 -14.10
N THR A 126 7.73 -13.20 -14.34
CA THR A 126 8.24 -11.91 -13.88
C THR A 126 8.47 -10.96 -15.04
N VAL A 127 8.34 -9.67 -14.78
CA VAL A 127 8.70 -8.62 -15.75
C VAL A 127 10.21 -8.61 -15.95
N PRO A 128 10.69 -8.52 -17.22
CA PRO A 128 12.12 -8.41 -17.48
C PRO A 128 12.74 -7.21 -16.74
N PRO A 129 13.86 -7.39 -16.00
CA PRO A 129 14.45 -6.30 -15.21
C PRO A 129 14.80 -5.03 -16.00
N GLY A 130 14.97 -5.17 -17.33
CA GLY A 130 15.20 -4.03 -18.21
C GLY A 130 14.02 -3.07 -18.33
N GLU A 131 12.78 -3.54 -18.12
CA GLU A 131 11.58 -2.73 -18.20
C GLU A 131 11.30 -2.01 -16.87
N THR A 132 11.76 -2.57 -15.75
CA THR A 132 11.61 -1.98 -14.41
C THR A 132 12.84 -1.16 -13.98
N LYS A 133 13.72 -0.77 -14.92
CA LYS A 133 14.93 0.01 -14.61
C LYS A 133 14.69 1.25 -13.77
N PRO A 134 13.67 2.11 -14.04
CA PRO A 134 13.42 3.27 -13.21
C PRO A 134 13.10 2.91 -11.75
N TYR A 135 12.28 1.90 -11.50
CA TYR A 135 12.00 1.43 -10.14
C TYR A 135 13.25 0.92 -9.43
N ARG A 136 14.07 0.14 -10.14
CA ARG A 136 15.35 -0.38 -9.61
C ARG A 136 16.35 0.73 -9.34
N ALA A 137 16.38 1.79 -10.15
CA ALA A 137 17.23 2.96 -9.95
C ALA A 137 16.79 3.76 -8.71
N ILE A 138 15.47 3.93 -8.51
CA ILE A 138 14.91 4.53 -7.30
C ILE A 138 15.30 3.69 -6.07
N ALA A 139 15.08 2.38 -6.10
CA ALA A 139 15.43 1.48 -5.00
C ALA A 139 16.93 1.51 -4.68
N ALA A 140 17.80 1.56 -5.68
CA ALA A 140 19.25 1.65 -5.50
C ALA A 140 19.71 3.00 -4.93
N SER A 141 18.93 4.07 -5.14
CA SER A 141 19.28 5.40 -4.65
C SER A 141 18.68 5.71 -3.28
N TYR A 142 17.60 5.04 -2.91
CA TYR A 142 16.80 5.30 -1.72
C TYR A 142 16.46 4.00 -0.98
N VAL A 143 15.21 3.82 -0.56
CA VAL A 143 14.77 2.65 0.21
C VAL A 143 13.78 1.82 -0.58
N ILE A 144 13.95 0.51 -0.50
CA ILE A 144 12.97 -0.49 -0.91
C ILE A 144 12.52 -1.29 0.32
N GLY A 145 11.20 -1.46 0.51
CA GLY A 145 10.63 -2.38 1.49
C GLY A 145 10.27 -3.70 0.82
N ASP A 146 10.83 -4.80 1.29
CA ASP A 146 10.58 -6.14 0.74
C ASP A 146 9.57 -6.97 1.54
N GLN A 147 9.02 -6.37 2.61
CA GLN A 147 7.96 -6.93 3.44
C GLN A 147 6.75 -5.97 3.48
N MET A 148 6.40 -5.39 2.33
CA MET A 148 5.21 -4.56 2.15
C MET A 148 4.07 -5.42 1.61
N PHE A 149 2.95 -5.46 2.31
CA PHE A 149 1.77 -6.20 1.93
C PHE A 149 0.62 -5.24 1.58
N SER A 150 -0.26 -5.60 0.65
CA SER A 150 -1.52 -4.87 0.54
C SER A 150 -2.31 -5.02 1.85
N SER A 151 -2.97 -3.97 2.34
CA SER A 151 -3.80 -4.07 3.55
C SER A 151 -5.02 -4.97 3.36
N THR A 152 -5.35 -5.31 2.12
CA THR A 152 -6.45 -6.22 1.76
C THR A 152 -6.04 -7.19 0.68
N GLY A 153 -6.61 -8.40 0.70
CA GLY A 153 -6.53 -9.36 -0.40
C GLY A 153 -7.52 -9.07 -1.54
N ASN A 154 -8.36 -8.07 -1.37
CA ASN A 154 -9.35 -7.66 -2.36
C ASN A 154 -8.71 -6.87 -3.52
N PRO A 155 -9.44 -6.75 -4.66
CA PRO A 155 -8.95 -6.00 -5.81
C PRO A 155 -9.04 -4.47 -5.63
N THR A 156 -8.87 -3.76 -6.71
CA THR A 156 -8.63 -2.31 -6.82
C THR A 156 -9.56 -1.42 -5.99
N PHE A 157 -10.86 -1.70 -5.92
CA PHE A 157 -11.80 -0.82 -5.21
C PHE A 157 -11.44 -0.69 -3.73
N GLU A 158 -11.35 -1.82 -3.04
CA GLU A 158 -11.05 -1.87 -1.61
C GLU A 158 -9.63 -1.36 -1.34
N SER A 159 -8.66 -1.75 -2.17
CA SER A 159 -7.28 -1.29 -2.02
C SER A 159 -7.18 0.23 -2.01
N HIS A 160 -7.87 0.91 -2.95
CA HIS A 160 -7.88 2.38 -2.98
C HIS A 160 -8.65 3.00 -1.81
N GLN A 161 -9.64 2.31 -1.23
CA GLN A 161 -10.26 2.77 0.01
C GLN A 161 -9.25 2.70 1.18
N TYR A 162 -8.43 1.65 1.26
CA TYR A 162 -7.35 1.57 2.24
C TYR A 162 -6.31 2.67 2.07
N ASP A 163 -6.06 3.16 0.85
CA ASP A 163 -5.13 4.27 0.59
C ASP A 163 -5.59 5.61 1.18
N ILE A 164 -6.89 5.78 1.47
CA ILE A 164 -7.44 7.04 1.98
C ILE A 164 -8.06 6.93 3.37
N ALA A 165 -8.45 5.73 3.80
CA ALA A 165 -9.24 5.52 5.02
C ALA A 165 -8.79 4.33 5.88
N ALA A 166 -7.79 3.56 5.45
CA ALA A 166 -7.33 2.35 6.13
C ALA A 166 -8.43 1.30 6.39
N GLN A 167 -9.49 1.31 5.60
CA GLN A 167 -10.63 0.38 5.65
C GLN A 167 -11.45 0.44 4.36
N ALA A 168 -12.35 -0.54 4.18
CA ALA A 168 -13.30 -0.60 3.09
C ALA A 168 -14.70 -1.10 3.54
N ASP A 169 -15.03 -1.02 4.83
CA ASP A 169 -16.34 -1.37 5.43
C ASP A 169 -16.85 -2.75 5.00
N ASP A 170 -16.02 -3.79 5.16
CA ASP A 170 -16.31 -5.18 4.79
C ASP A 170 -16.63 -5.40 3.29
N ALA A 171 -16.31 -4.44 2.42
CA ALA A 171 -16.49 -4.57 0.98
C ALA A 171 -15.65 -5.72 0.42
N VAL A 172 -16.20 -6.40 -0.60
CA VAL A 172 -15.54 -7.54 -1.28
C VAL A 172 -15.75 -7.44 -2.79
N ASP A 173 -14.68 -7.50 -3.55
CA ASP A 173 -14.65 -7.39 -5.00
C ASP A 173 -15.10 -6.03 -5.55
N GLN A 174 -15.06 -5.89 -6.87
CA GLN A 174 -15.40 -4.64 -7.55
C GLN A 174 -16.87 -4.27 -7.41
N PRO A 175 -17.19 -2.97 -7.32
CA PRO A 175 -18.56 -2.49 -7.37
C PRO A 175 -19.28 -2.90 -8.66
N PHE A 176 -20.57 -3.18 -8.57
CA PHE A 176 -21.39 -3.68 -9.66
C PHE A 176 -22.80 -3.08 -9.69
N GLY A 177 -23.45 -3.19 -10.84
CA GLY A 177 -24.83 -2.71 -11.02
C GLY A 177 -24.97 -1.20 -10.92
N LYS A 178 -26.17 -0.74 -10.52
CA LYS A 178 -26.51 0.67 -10.30
C LYS A 178 -27.36 0.83 -9.05
N THR A 179 -27.17 1.91 -8.31
CA THR A 179 -28.02 2.31 -7.17
C THR A 179 -28.71 3.64 -7.44
N PRO A 180 -29.76 3.99 -6.69
CA PRO A 180 -30.26 5.36 -6.62
C PRO A 180 -29.17 6.34 -6.17
N PRO A 181 -29.37 7.67 -6.38
CA PRO A 181 -28.49 8.68 -5.81
C PRO A 181 -28.43 8.58 -4.29
N ASP A 182 -27.23 8.55 -3.75
CA ASP A 182 -26.94 8.37 -2.33
C ASP A 182 -25.93 9.39 -1.78
N GLY A 183 -25.50 10.36 -2.60
CA GLY A 183 -24.56 11.40 -2.22
C GLY A 183 -23.11 11.14 -2.65
N CYS A 184 -22.82 10.02 -3.32
CA CYS A 184 -21.55 9.73 -3.95
C CYS A 184 -21.52 10.10 -5.45
N VAL A 185 -20.32 10.28 -6.00
CA VAL A 185 -20.12 10.52 -7.43
C VAL A 185 -20.49 9.31 -8.28
N TYR A 186 -20.16 8.13 -7.78
CA TYR A 186 -20.43 6.84 -8.42
C TYR A 186 -21.62 6.15 -7.76
N ARG A 187 -22.28 5.29 -8.53
CA ARG A 187 -23.53 4.64 -8.10
C ARG A 187 -23.49 3.18 -8.44
N ALA A 188 -23.11 2.36 -7.49
CA ALA A 188 -23.04 0.92 -7.62
C ALA A 188 -23.37 0.26 -6.29
N LYS A 189 -23.41 -1.06 -6.28
CA LYS A 189 -23.39 -1.89 -5.08
C LYS A 189 -22.03 -2.55 -4.98
N VAL A 190 -21.63 -2.87 -3.76
CA VAL A 190 -20.48 -3.72 -3.49
C VAL A 190 -20.94 -4.92 -2.66
N ARG A 191 -20.30 -6.08 -2.89
CA ARG A 191 -20.52 -7.25 -2.04
C ARG A 191 -19.94 -6.97 -0.66
N GLN A 192 -20.54 -7.59 0.35
CA GLN A 192 -20.06 -7.50 1.71
C GLN A 192 -19.62 -8.86 2.22
N PHE A 193 -18.53 -8.89 2.98
CA PHE A 193 -18.09 -10.12 3.64
C PHE A 193 -19.17 -10.59 4.62
N GLY A 194 -19.71 -11.78 4.38
CA GLY A 194 -20.74 -12.38 5.24
C GLY A 194 -22.13 -11.71 5.22
N GLY A 195 -22.34 -10.71 4.35
CA GLY A 195 -23.59 -9.95 4.27
C GLY A 195 -24.19 -9.83 2.87
N PRO A 196 -25.37 -9.21 2.74
CA PRO A 196 -25.95 -8.88 1.44
C PRO A 196 -25.21 -7.66 0.84
N PRO A 197 -25.20 -7.52 -0.51
CA PRO A 197 -24.62 -6.36 -1.16
C PRO A 197 -25.23 -5.05 -0.67
N GLN A 198 -24.38 -4.05 -0.39
CA GLN A 198 -24.74 -2.71 0.04
C GLN A 198 -24.46 -1.67 -1.06
N PRO A 199 -25.00 -0.45 -0.99
CA PRO A 199 -24.53 0.65 -1.82
C PRO A 199 -23.04 0.87 -1.59
N ALA A 200 -22.29 1.00 -2.69
CA ALA A 200 -20.87 1.41 -2.62
C ALA A 200 -20.79 2.94 -2.49
N CYS A 201 -21.13 3.46 -1.32
CA CYS A 201 -21.11 4.87 -0.98
C CYS A 201 -20.77 5.00 0.49
N GLU A 202 -19.51 5.21 0.76
CA GLU A 202 -18.93 5.03 2.07
C GLU A 202 -19.09 6.30 2.92
N THR A 203 -19.25 6.12 4.23
CA THR A 203 -19.49 7.22 5.18
C THR A 203 -18.40 7.35 6.24
N TYR A 204 -17.41 6.48 6.21
CA TYR A 204 -16.29 6.56 7.15
C TYR A 204 -15.41 7.78 6.91
N LYS A 205 -14.67 8.17 7.95
CA LYS A 205 -13.65 9.21 7.86
C LYS A 205 -12.48 8.76 6.99
N THR A 206 -11.97 9.72 6.25
CA THR A 206 -10.73 9.59 5.46
C THR A 206 -9.62 10.44 6.06
N LEU A 207 -8.38 10.21 5.65
CA LEU A 207 -7.26 11.08 6.04
C LEU A 207 -7.51 12.54 5.60
N ALA A 208 -8.22 12.78 4.49
CA ALA A 208 -8.58 14.13 4.06
C ALA A 208 -9.44 14.86 5.11
N ASN A 209 -10.37 14.17 5.77
CA ASN A 209 -11.16 14.77 6.85
C ASN A 209 -10.31 15.18 8.05
N GLU A 210 -9.31 14.37 8.41
CA GLU A 210 -8.37 14.69 9.50
C GLU A 210 -7.46 15.88 9.12
N LEU A 211 -7.01 15.93 7.86
CA LEU A 211 -6.21 17.04 7.33
C LEU A 211 -7.00 18.34 7.33
N ASP A 212 -8.25 18.31 6.86
CA ASP A 212 -9.15 19.47 6.89
C ASP A 212 -9.36 20.00 8.32
N ALA A 213 -9.62 19.09 9.27
CA ALA A 213 -9.77 19.44 10.68
C ALA A 213 -8.49 20.06 11.29
N ALA A 214 -7.32 19.65 10.80
CA ALA A 214 -6.01 20.19 11.21
C ALA A 214 -5.61 21.45 10.44
N GLY A 215 -6.39 21.91 9.46
CA GLY A 215 -6.07 23.05 8.59
C GLY A 215 -4.91 22.79 7.61
N LEU A 216 -4.68 21.52 7.27
CA LEU A 216 -3.65 21.08 6.33
C LEU A 216 -4.23 20.91 4.93
N THR A 217 -3.45 21.28 3.92
CA THR A 217 -3.87 21.13 2.53
C THR A 217 -3.68 19.70 2.03
N TRP A 218 -4.54 19.27 1.13
CA TRP A 218 -4.41 17.98 0.46
C TRP A 218 -4.90 18.06 -0.99
N ALA A 219 -4.47 17.10 -1.82
CA ALA A 219 -4.88 16.99 -3.22
C ALA A 219 -4.94 15.51 -3.63
N TYR A 220 -5.89 15.19 -4.51
CA TYR A 220 -6.06 13.85 -5.06
C TYR A 220 -6.08 13.89 -6.59
N TYR A 221 -5.15 13.18 -7.22
CA TYR A 221 -5.00 13.11 -8.67
C TYR A 221 -5.30 11.69 -9.14
N ALA A 222 -6.39 11.52 -9.87
CA ALA A 222 -6.85 10.24 -10.40
C ALA A 222 -7.66 10.42 -11.69
N VAL A 223 -7.92 9.33 -12.40
CA VAL A 223 -8.63 9.34 -13.69
C VAL A 223 -10.13 9.63 -13.58
N GLY A 224 -10.71 9.60 -12.40
CA GLY A 224 -12.13 9.87 -12.19
C GLY A 224 -13.04 8.89 -12.96
N ARG A 225 -13.99 9.39 -13.73
CA ARG A 225 -15.08 8.58 -14.33
C ARG A 225 -14.64 7.51 -15.33
N SER A 226 -13.45 7.60 -15.90
CA SER A 226 -12.96 6.58 -16.84
C SER A 226 -12.45 5.32 -16.15
N ALA A 227 -12.01 5.44 -14.89
CA ALA A 227 -11.66 4.31 -14.04
C ALA A 227 -12.19 4.57 -12.60
N PRO A 228 -13.51 4.39 -12.37
CA PRO A 228 -14.14 4.78 -11.10
C PRO A 228 -13.52 4.14 -9.87
N THR A 229 -13.03 2.90 -9.98
CA THR A 229 -12.41 2.18 -8.86
C THR A 229 -11.04 2.74 -8.44
N TRP A 230 -10.42 3.56 -9.29
CA TRP A 230 -9.16 4.25 -9.01
C TRP A 230 -9.37 5.64 -8.39
N ASP A 231 -10.61 6.11 -8.36
CA ASP A 231 -11.01 7.37 -7.72
C ASP A 231 -11.70 7.07 -6.38
N ALA A 232 -10.88 6.82 -5.35
CA ALA A 232 -11.36 6.42 -4.04
C ALA A 232 -12.36 7.43 -3.44
N PHE A 233 -12.10 8.72 -3.57
CA PHE A 233 -12.95 9.76 -3.01
C PHE A 233 -14.31 9.88 -3.70
N GLY A 234 -14.44 9.46 -4.95
CA GLY A 234 -15.72 9.43 -5.65
C GLY A 234 -16.74 8.48 -5.03
N TRP A 235 -16.30 7.57 -4.15
CA TRP A 235 -17.12 6.63 -3.40
C TRP A 235 -17.38 7.07 -1.95
N ILE A 236 -16.91 8.25 -1.54
CA ILE A 236 -17.15 8.80 -0.20
C ILE A 236 -18.34 9.74 -0.27
N GLN A 237 -19.31 9.55 0.64
CA GLN A 237 -20.53 10.34 0.72
C GLN A 237 -20.22 11.82 1.04
N GLY A 238 -20.86 12.72 0.30
CA GLY A 238 -20.69 14.15 0.49
C GLY A 238 -19.37 14.71 -0.01
N TYR A 239 -18.50 13.87 -0.56
CA TYR A 239 -17.24 14.32 -1.15
C TYR A 239 -17.53 15.02 -2.49
N SER A 240 -17.32 16.33 -2.53
CA SER A 240 -17.54 17.17 -3.71
C SER A 240 -16.25 17.83 -4.24
N ALA A 241 -15.15 17.74 -3.51
CA ALA A 241 -13.87 18.28 -3.94
C ALA A 241 -13.38 17.47 -5.14
N GLY A 242 -13.03 18.17 -6.21
CA GLY A 242 -12.74 17.55 -7.49
C GLY A 242 -11.49 16.67 -7.44
N THR A 243 -11.63 15.47 -7.99
CA THR A 243 -10.48 14.68 -8.42
C THR A 243 -9.82 15.40 -9.58
N HIS A 244 -8.51 15.64 -9.49
CA HIS A 244 -7.74 16.27 -10.56
C HIS A 244 -7.17 15.20 -11.50
N PRO A 245 -7.03 15.48 -12.82
CA PRO A 245 -6.34 14.56 -13.72
C PRO A 245 -4.90 14.29 -13.27
N PRO A 246 -4.36 13.07 -13.41
CA PRO A 246 -3.00 12.72 -12.99
C PRO A 246 -1.91 13.63 -13.61
N THR A 247 -2.10 14.06 -14.86
CA THR A 247 -1.18 14.98 -15.56
C THR A 247 -1.09 16.35 -14.91
N GLN A 248 -2.13 16.78 -14.19
CA GLN A 248 -2.16 18.07 -13.49
C GLN A 248 -1.13 18.12 -12.36
N PHE A 249 -0.82 17.02 -11.69
CA PHE A 249 0.20 16.98 -10.65
C PHE A 249 1.53 17.57 -11.11
N LEU A 250 2.00 17.18 -12.30
CA LEU A 250 3.25 17.70 -12.87
C LEU A 250 3.17 19.21 -13.15
N THR A 251 2.01 19.68 -13.61
CA THR A 251 1.77 21.11 -13.87
C THR A 251 1.76 21.90 -12.57
N ASP A 252 1.14 21.37 -11.52
CA ASP A 252 1.06 22.02 -10.21
C ASP A 252 2.45 22.12 -9.57
N ILE A 253 3.26 21.06 -9.62
CA ILE A 253 4.66 21.10 -9.17
C ILE A 253 5.46 22.16 -9.95
N ALA A 254 5.33 22.21 -11.27
CA ALA A 254 6.02 23.20 -12.10
C ALA A 254 5.60 24.64 -11.78
N ASN A 255 4.36 24.84 -11.35
CA ASN A 255 3.82 26.14 -10.92
C ASN A 255 4.10 26.47 -9.43
N GLY A 256 4.84 25.62 -8.71
CA GLY A 256 5.19 25.85 -7.31
C GLY A 256 4.06 25.52 -6.34
N HIS A 257 3.21 24.55 -6.66
CA HIS A 257 2.13 24.07 -5.79
C HIS A 257 2.35 22.61 -5.42
N LEU A 258 2.38 22.32 -4.12
CA LEU A 258 2.35 20.97 -3.55
C LEU A 258 1.62 21.03 -2.22
N SER A 259 0.60 20.21 -2.05
CA SER A 259 -0.16 20.11 -0.80
C SER A 259 0.63 19.39 0.29
N ALA A 260 0.20 19.54 1.55
CA ALA A 260 0.81 18.82 2.66
C ALA A 260 0.69 17.30 2.48
N VAL A 261 -0.46 16.81 2.00
CA VAL A 261 -0.62 15.41 1.60
C VAL A 261 -1.19 15.35 0.18
N THR A 262 -0.60 14.50 -0.65
CA THR A 262 -1.00 14.35 -2.05
C THR A 262 -1.03 12.88 -2.44
N TRP A 263 -2.14 12.45 -3.05
CA TRP A 263 -2.26 11.13 -3.69
C TRP A 263 -2.24 11.27 -5.20
N VAL A 264 -1.52 10.39 -5.87
CA VAL A 264 -1.42 10.36 -7.33
C VAL A 264 -1.56 8.92 -7.81
N THR A 265 -2.62 8.64 -8.58
CA THR A 265 -2.82 7.37 -9.28
C THR A 265 -2.64 7.57 -10.78
N PRO A 266 -2.19 6.58 -11.56
CA PRO A 266 -1.90 6.74 -12.99
C PRO A 266 -3.18 6.78 -13.85
N GLU A 267 -3.02 7.16 -15.11
CA GLU A 267 -3.93 6.77 -16.16
C GLU A 267 -3.67 5.33 -16.60
N LEU A 268 -4.63 4.69 -17.29
CA LEU A 268 -4.52 3.29 -17.70
C LEU A 268 -3.22 2.98 -18.45
N LEU A 269 -2.83 3.84 -19.38
CA LEU A 269 -1.60 3.65 -20.16
C LEU A 269 -0.31 3.94 -19.38
N ASP A 270 -0.41 4.61 -18.24
CA ASP A 270 0.72 4.91 -17.36
C ASP A 270 0.76 4.00 -16.12
N SER A 271 -0.18 3.07 -16.06
CA SER A 271 -0.27 2.06 -15.01
C SER A 271 0.51 0.79 -15.36
N ASP A 272 0.89 0.05 -14.33
CA ASP A 272 1.45 -1.29 -14.44
C ASP A 272 0.36 -2.37 -14.52
N LEU A 273 -0.92 -1.98 -14.57
CA LEU A 273 -2.05 -2.91 -14.62
C LEU A 273 -1.86 -3.97 -15.70
N SER A 274 -2.06 -5.22 -15.33
CA SER A 274 -1.99 -6.31 -16.30
C SER A 274 -3.05 -6.12 -17.39
N GLY A 275 -2.62 -6.20 -18.66
CA GLY A 275 -3.48 -5.93 -19.81
C GLY A 275 -3.66 -4.45 -20.19
N SER A 276 -2.95 -3.53 -19.56
CA SER A 276 -2.92 -2.11 -19.98
C SER A 276 -2.32 -1.93 -21.39
N ARG A 277 -1.52 -2.91 -21.83
CA ARG A 277 -0.77 -2.90 -23.10
C ARG A 277 0.23 -1.73 -23.19
N SER A 278 0.75 -1.32 -22.07
CA SER A 278 1.73 -0.23 -21.95
C SER A 278 2.89 -0.62 -21.05
N ALA A 279 4.05 -0.08 -21.33
CA ALA A 279 5.25 -0.19 -20.49
C ALA A 279 5.70 1.18 -19.97
N THR A 280 4.80 2.15 -19.87
CA THR A 280 5.15 3.52 -19.46
C THR A 280 5.14 3.72 -17.95
N GLY A 281 4.52 2.82 -17.17
CA GLY A 281 4.40 2.95 -15.71
C GLY A 281 5.70 3.31 -15.00
N PRO A 282 6.81 2.59 -15.21
CA PRO A 282 8.09 2.92 -14.55
C PRO A 282 8.61 4.32 -14.93
N ALA A 283 8.43 4.74 -16.19
CA ALA A 283 8.84 6.07 -16.65
C ALA A 283 7.95 7.17 -16.08
N TRP A 284 6.64 6.90 -15.97
CA TRP A 284 5.70 7.83 -15.37
C TRP A 284 6.04 8.08 -13.90
N VAL A 285 6.23 7.03 -13.11
CA VAL A 285 6.64 7.16 -11.70
C VAL A 285 7.95 7.92 -11.55
N ALA A 286 8.98 7.58 -12.35
CA ALA A 286 10.25 8.31 -12.32
C ALA A 286 10.07 9.79 -12.66
N SER A 287 9.13 10.12 -13.55
CA SER A 287 8.83 11.51 -13.93
C SER A 287 8.21 12.29 -12.78
N LEU A 288 7.31 11.68 -12.00
CA LEU A 288 6.73 12.31 -10.81
C LEU A 288 7.82 12.55 -9.75
N VAL A 289 8.67 11.54 -9.50
CA VAL A 289 9.81 11.65 -8.56
C VAL A 289 10.76 12.75 -9.00
N ASN A 290 11.13 12.81 -10.28
CA ASN A 290 12.02 13.84 -10.83
C ASN A 290 11.39 15.24 -10.70
N ALA A 291 10.11 15.39 -11.00
CA ALA A 291 9.42 16.67 -10.88
C ALA A 291 9.49 17.23 -9.44
N VAL A 292 9.22 16.40 -8.44
CA VAL A 292 9.33 16.81 -7.04
C VAL A 292 10.80 17.03 -6.65
N GLY A 293 11.69 16.11 -7.06
CA GLY A 293 13.11 16.13 -6.71
C GLY A 293 13.86 17.37 -7.25
N GLU A 294 13.47 17.85 -8.42
CA GLU A 294 14.03 19.04 -9.07
C GLU A 294 13.33 20.35 -8.65
N SER A 295 12.27 20.25 -7.83
CA SER A 295 11.49 21.40 -7.35
C SER A 295 12.02 21.98 -6.04
N GLN A 296 11.47 23.13 -5.66
CA GLN A 296 11.70 23.76 -4.35
C GLN A 296 11.23 22.90 -3.17
N PHE A 297 10.36 21.92 -3.40
CA PHE A 297 9.77 21.09 -2.34
C PHE A 297 10.67 19.94 -1.90
N TRP A 298 11.73 19.62 -2.65
CA TRP A 298 12.57 18.46 -2.40
C TRP A 298 13.02 18.32 -0.95
N ASN A 299 13.55 19.42 -0.37
CA ASN A 299 14.14 19.39 0.96
C ASN A 299 13.15 19.10 2.10
N SER A 300 11.85 19.09 1.82
CA SER A 300 10.81 18.88 2.82
C SER A 300 9.77 17.83 2.40
N THR A 301 10.09 16.96 1.41
CA THR A 301 9.14 15.98 0.89
C THR A 301 9.56 14.55 1.22
N ALA A 302 8.56 13.73 1.56
CA ALA A 302 8.63 12.27 1.55
C ALA A 302 7.69 11.73 0.48
N ILE A 303 8.21 10.88 -0.42
CA ILE A 303 7.43 10.22 -1.48
C ILE A 303 7.39 8.73 -1.16
N PHE A 304 6.20 8.16 -1.20
CA PHE A 304 5.95 6.73 -1.06
C PHE A 304 5.34 6.21 -2.35
N ILE A 305 5.91 5.16 -2.90
CA ILE A 305 5.41 4.49 -4.09
C ILE A 305 5.03 3.08 -3.70
N THR A 306 3.79 2.69 -3.95
CA THR A 306 3.29 1.34 -3.73
C THR A 306 2.31 0.94 -4.83
N TRP A 307 1.82 -0.28 -4.79
CA TRP A 307 0.85 -0.82 -5.74
C TRP A 307 -0.44 -1.18 -5.02
N SER A 308 -1.58 -0.94 -5.67
CA SER A 308 -2.91 -1.15 -5.11
C SER A 308 -3.22 -2.62 -4.74
N GLY A 309 -2.43 -3.59 -5.21
CA GLY A 309 -2.58 -5.00 -4.89
C GLY A 309 -1.71 -5.90 -5.76
N PHE A 310 -1.77 -7.21 -5.55
CA PHE A 310 -0.93 -8.19 -6.24
C PHE A 310 -1.36 -8.47 -7.69
N GLY A 311 -2.62 -8.15 -8.08
CA GLY A 311 -3.14 -8.27 -9.43
C GLY A 311 -3.13 -9.68 -10.00
N GLY A 312 -3.26 -10.71 -9.16
CA GLY A 312 -3.17 -12.11 -9.56
C GLY A 312 -1.76 -12.64 -9.81
N TRP A 313 -0.72 -11.81 -9.67
CA TRP A 313 0.68 -12.22 -9.84
C TRP A 313 1.19 -12.93 -8.60
N ALA A 314 1.86 -14.06 -8.81
CA ALA A 314 2.43 -14.84 -7.73
C ALA A 314 3.49 -14.05 -6.95
N ASP A 315 3.50 -14.28 -5.65
CA ASP A 315 4.55 -13.89 -4.74
C ASP A 315 4.91 -15.10 -3.87
N HIS A 316 6.21 -15.31 -3.61
CA HIS A 316 6.65 -16.50 -2.89
C HIS A 316 6.50 -16.38 -1.38
N VAL A 317 6.26 -15.16 -0.87
CA VAL A 317 6.04 -14.92 0.56
C VAL A 317 4.54 -14.93 0.83
N PRO A 318 4.05 -15.86 1.67
CA PRO A 318 2.64 -15.89 2.03
C PRO A 318 2.28 -14.66 2.88
N PRO A 319 1.11 -14.05 2.65
CA PRO A 319 0.69 -12.90 3.45
C PRO A 319 0.33 -13.31 4.89
N PRO A 320 0.62 -12.46 5.89
CA PRO A 320 0.06 -12.60 7.23
C PRO A 320 -1.47 -12.56 7.18
N PHE A 321 -2.14 -13.37 7.98
CA PHE A 321 -3.60 -13.35 8.08
C PHE A 321 -4.02 -12.73 9.41
N LEU A 322 -4.44 -11.47 9.37
CA LEU A 322 -4.74 -10.66 10.57
C LEU A 322 -6.24 -10.50 10.82
N ASP A 323 -7.04 -10.49 9.76
CA ASP A 323 -8.50 -10.33 9.77
C ASP A 323 -9.12 -10.99 8.53
N TYR A 324 -10.39 -10.77 8.24
CA TYR A 324 -11.08 -11.35 7.07
C TYR A 324 -10.46 -10.90 5.73
N ASP A 325 -9.94 -9.68 5.67
CA ASP A 325 -9.26 -9.11 4.50
C ASP A 325 -7.83 -9.64 4.30
N GLY A 326 -7.25 -10.22 5.27
CA GLY A 326 -5.91 -10.78 5.23
C GLY A 326 -4.94 -9.92 6.05
N LEU A 327 -3.75 -9.76 5.59
CA LEU A 327 -3.20 -8.94 4.49
C LEU A 327 -3.22 -9.64 3.13
N GLY A 328 -3.20 -8.84 2.06
CA GLY A 328 -2.97 -9.32 0.70
C GLY A 328 -1.51 -9.70 0.45
N PHE A 329 -1.20 -10.22 -0.75
CA PHE A 329 0.18 -10.54 -1.13
C PHE A 329 1.05 -9.29 -1.19
N ARG A 330 2.37 -9.52 -1.15
CA ARG A 330 3.35 -8.43 -1.19
C ARG A 330 3.23 -7.61 -2.46
N VAL A 331 3.35 -6.31 -2.26
CA VAL A 331 3.53 -5.29 -3.29
C VAL A 331 4.85 -4.56 -3.04
N PRO A 332 5.48 -3.92 -4.03
CA PRO A 332 6.66 -3.12 -3.75
C PRO A 332 6.35 -1.90 -2.88
N LEU A 333 7.31 -1.49 -2.05
CA LEU A 333 7.35 -0.17 -1.40
C LEU A 333 8.66 0.50 -1.74
N LEU A 334 8.61 1.71 -2.30
CA LEU A 334 9.77 2.57 -2.50
C LEU A 334 9.58 3.85 -1.68
N VAL A 335 10.60 4.23 -0.91
CA VAL A 335 10.54 5.42 -0.05
C VAL A 335 11.64 6.38 -0.44
N ILE A 336 11.25 7.57 -0.89
CA ILE A 336 12.13 8.58 -1.46
C ILE A 336 12.02 9.87 -0.64
N SER A 337 13.14 10.40 -0.20
CA SER A 337 13.23 11.65 0.54
C SER A 337 14.69 12.09 0.62
N PRO A 338 15.00 13.37 0.79
CA PRO A 338 16.36 13.79 1.15
C PRO A 338 16.84 13.21 2.50
N TYR A 339 15.91 12.71 3.31
CA TYR A 339 16.18 12.06 4.61
C TYR A 339 16.05 10.54 4.58
N ALA A 340 15.62 9.94 3.48
CA ALA A 340 15.57 8.49 3.36
C ALA A 340 16.99 7.89 3.41
N LYS A 341 17.11 6.69 3.98
CA LYS A 341 18.36 5.91 3.92
C LYS A 341 18.75 5.69 2.45
N GLN A 342 20.02 5.43 2.19
CA GLN A 342 20.54 5.28 0.84
C GLN A 342 20.86 3.81 0.56
N ASN A 343 20.42 3.32 -0.61
CA ASN A 343 20.63 1.92 -1.04
C ASN A 343 20.29 0.93 0.10
N TYR A 344 19.10 1.08 0.64
CA TYR A 344 18.67 0.37 1.84
C TYR A 344 17.46 -0.52 1.57
N VAL A 345 17.55 -1.77 1.99
CA VAL A 345 16.42 -2.70 1.98
C VAL A 345 15.84 -2.73 3.39
N SER A 346 14.59 -2.33 3.54
CA SER A 346 13.84 -2.46 4.79
C SER A 346 13.11 -3.81 4.80
N HIS A 347 13.38 -4.60 5.84
CA HIS A 347 12.73 -5.88 6.10
C HIS A 347 11.62 -5.76 7.15
N VAL A 348 11.23 -4.54 7.49
CA VAL A 348 10.10 -4.28 8.39
C VAL A 348 8.81 -4.61 7.69
N HIS A 349 7.89 -5.26 8.41
CA HIS A 349 6.56 -5.54 7.90
C HIS A 349 5.76 -4.24 7.80
N TYR A 350 5.36 -3.90 6.59
CA TYR A 350 4.47 -2.79 6.27
C TYR A 350 3.19 -3.30 5.61
N GLU A 351 2.17 -2.49 5.67
CA GLU A 351 0.94 -2.67 4.89
C GLU A 351 0.56 -1.33 4.23
N THR A 352 -0.41 -1.32 3.30
CA THR A 352 -0.84 -0.08 2.61
C THR A 352 -1.13 1.04 3.61
N ALA A 353 -1.81 0.72 4.72
CA ALA A 353 -2.10 1.66 5.80
C ALA A 353 -0.86 2.20 6.53
N SER A 354 0.33 1.60 6.35
CA SER A 354 1.59 2.12 6.91
C SER A 354 1.94 3.51 6.37
N VAL A 355 1.52 3.79 5.14
CA VAL A 355 1.79 5.07 4.49
C VAL A 355 0.87 6.16 5.06
N LEU A 356 -0.41 5.83 5.34
CA LEU A 356 -1.31 6.70 6.10
C LEU A 356 -0.77 6.95 7.50
N ARG A 357 -0.32 5.88 8.19
CA ARG A 357 0.28 5.98 9.51
C ARG A 357 1.48 6.93 9.55
N PHE A 358 2.29 6.97 8.49
CA PHE A 358 3.38 7.95 8.40
C PHE A 358 2.86 9.39 8.42
N ALA A 359 1.81 9.70 7.67
CA ALA A 359 1.22 11.04 7.63
C ALA A 359 0.56 11.40 8.98
N GLU A 360 -0.16 10.46 9.59
CA GLU A 360 -0.76 10.63 10.92
C GLU A 360 0.29 10.94 11.98
N ASP A 361 1.36 10.15 12.05
CA ASP A 361 2.46 10.37 12.99
C ASP A 361 3.18 11.70 12.73
N LEU A 362 3.36 12.08 11.45
CA LEU A 362 4.01 13.32 11.04
C LEU A 362 3.23 14.55 11.50
N TYR A 363 1.92 14.55 11.31
CA TYR A 363 1.05 15.68 11.58
C TYR A 363 0.33 15.61 12.95
N GLY A 364 0.52 14.53 13.69
CA GLY A 364 -0.12 14.32 14.99
C GLY A 364 -1.61 14.06 14.91
N LEU A 365 -2.05 13.42 13.84
CA LEU A 365 -3.45 13.03 13.61
C LEU A 365 -3.76 11.71 14.31
N ASP A 366 -5.04 11.47 14.59
CA ASP A 366 -5.49 10.21 15.15
C ASP A 366 -5.63 9.13 14.07
N PRO A 367 -5.35 7.85 14.36
CA PRO A 367 -5.60 6.76 13.44
C PRO A 367 -7.09 6.64 13.05
N LEU A 368 -7.36 6.38 11.78
CA LEU A 368 -8.69 6.30 11.20
C LEU A 368 -9.40 4.97 11.50
N ALA A 369 -8.67 3.86 11.42
CA ALA A 369 -9.24 2.52 11.49
C ALA A 369 -8.32 1.52 12.19
N THR A 370 -8.56 0.23 11.99
CA THR A 370 -7.74 -0.83 12.61
C THR A 370 -6.42 -1.00 11.88
N ALA A 371 -6.41 -0.87 10.55
CA ALA A 371 -5.22 -1.16 9.75
C ALA A 371 -4.09 -0.13 10.00
N ASP A 372 -4.35 1.18 9.96
CA ASP A 372 -3.36 2.21 10.25
C ASP A 372 -2.90 2.19 11.72
N LYS A 373 -3.83 1.86 12.63
CA LYS A 373 -3.51 1.73 14.06
C LYS A 373 -2.54 0.60 14.36
N ARG A 374 -2.63 -0.53 13.64
CA ARG A 374 -1.72 -1.69 13.77
C ARG A 374 -0.44 -1.55 12.96
N ALA A 375 -0.48 -0.74 11.88
CA ALA A 375 0.60 -0.63 10.91
C ALA A 375 1.88 -0.04 11.50
N ASN A 376 3.02 -0.54 11.04
CA ASN A 376 4.32 0.08 11.28
C ASN A 376 4.50 1.29 10.37
N SER A 377 4.81 2.45 10.94
CA SER A 377 5.16 3.63 10.14
C SER A 377 6.53 3.46 9.48
N PRO A 378 6.70 3.79 8.19
CA PRO A 378 8.02 3.82 7.55
C PRO A 378 9.03 4.75 8.21
N ALA A 379 8.58 5.70 9.03
CA ALA A 379 9.45 6.59 9.79
C ALA A 379 10.43 5.84 10.72
N VAL A 380 10.06 4.65 11.21
CA VAL A 380 10.85 3.89 12.18
C VAL A 380 12.11 3.26 11.57
N ASP A 381 12.12 2.99 10.26
CA ASP A 381 13.25 2.30 9.62
C ASP A 381 13.75 2.94 8.34
N CYS A 382 12.89 3.54 7.52
CA CYS A 382 13.27 4.01 6.18
C CYS A 382 14.07 5.32 6.19
N PHE A 383 14.08 6.07 7.29
CA PHE A 383 14.62 7.42 7.35
C PHE A 383 15.80 7.55 8.32
N ASN A 384 16.63 8.56 8.05
CA ASN A 384 17.61 9.11 8.99
C ASN A 384 17.38 10.62 9.10
N PHE A 385 16.50 11.01 10.01
CA PHE A 385 16.18 12.43 10.23
C PHE A 385 17.31 13.24 10.90
N SER A 386 18.40 12.61 11.34
CA SER A 386 19.56 13.32 11.86
C SER A 386 20.51 13.82 10.77
N GLN A 387 20.40 13.29 9.54
CA GLN A 387 21.23 13.73 8.41
C GLN A 387 20.81 15.09 7.86
N GLN A 388 21.75 15.76 7.15
CA GLN A 388 21.42 16.89 6.29
C GLN A 388 20.61 16.40 5.07
N PRO A 389 19.71 17.24 4.51
CA PRO A 389 18.98 16.86 3.32
C PRO A 389 19.94 16.57 2.16
N ARG A 390 19.82 15.40 1.55
CA ARG A 390 20.66 15.03 0.40
C ARG A 390 20.20 15.77 -0.86
N PRO A 391 21.13 16.28 -1.69
CA PRO A 391 20.77 16.78 -3.02
C PRO A 391 20.03 15.68 -3.83
N PHE A 392 19.07 16.11 -4.62
CA PHE A 392 18.40 15.22 -5.55
C PHE A 392 19.32 14.86 -6.73
N VAL A 393 19.27 13.61 -7.13
CA VAL A 393 19.90 13.13 -8.37
C VAL A 393 18.78 12.58 -9.25
N PRO A 394 18.57 13.13 -10.46
CA PRO A 394 17.50 12.69 -11.33
C PRO A 394 17.56 11.20 -11.65
N ILE A 395 16.42 10.57 -11.65
CA ILE A 395 16.26 9.16 -12.05
C ILE A 395 16.23 9.10 -13.56
N GLU A 396 17.12 8.31 -14.15
CA GLU A 396 17.15 8.08 -15.59
C GLU A 396 15.83 7.43 -16.06
N THR A 397 15.19 8.06 -17.03
CA THR A 397 13.92 7.59 -17.58
C THR A 397 13.82 7.92 -19.06
N PRO A 398 13.25 7.03 -19.89
CA PRO A 398 13.08 7.27 -21.32
C PRO A 398 12.07 8.38 -21.66
N LYS A 399 11.17 8.71 -20.72
CA LYS A 399 10.14 9.74 -20.84
C LYS A 399 10.16 10.59 -19.58
N GLY A 400 10.36 11.90 -19.73
CA GLY A 400 10.42 12.82 -18.58
C GLY A 400 9.10 13.56 -18.34
N PRO A 401 9.05 14.44 -17.31
CA PRO A 401 7.82 15.16 -16.91
C PRO A 401 7.10 15.85 -18.05
N LYS A 402 7.83 16.51 -18.96
CA LYS A 402 7.25 17.21 -20.11
C LYS A 402 6.44 16.31 -21.05
N PHE A 403 6.82 15.03 -21.18
CA PHE A 403 6.07 14.07 -21.99
C PHE A 403 4.68 13.86 -21.38
N PHE A 404 4.63 13.56 -20.07
CA PHE A 404 3.39 13.25 -19.37
C PHE A 404 2.49 14.46 -19.15
N MET A 405 3.05 15.68 -18.97
CA MET A 405 2.28 16.93 -18.91
C MET A 405 1.46 17.21 -20.16
N HIS A 406 1.91 16.74 -21.33
CA HIS A 406 1.26 16.97 -22.62
C HIS A 406 0.54 15.72 -23.15
N GLN A 407 0.52 14.65 -22.38
CA GLN A 407 -0.22 13.44 -22.74
C GLN A 407 -1.72 13.74 -22.73
N ARG A 408 -2.44 13.26 -23.73
CA ARG A 408 -3.90 13.37 -23.73
C ARG A 408 -4.46 12.36 -22.75
N SER A 409 -5.40 12.79 -21.93
CA SER A 409 -6.22 11.87 -21.10
C SER A 409 -6.98 10.91 -22.00
N HIS A 410 -6.98 9.65 -21.65
CA HIS A 410 -7.59 8.55 -22.42
C HIS A 410 -8.85 8.01 -21.74
#